data_5aeac70829c1436eea7a6fa3700f43f8
#
_entry.id   5aeac70829c1436eea7a6fa3700f43f8
#
_cell.length_a   1.000
_cell.length_b   1.000
_cell.length_c   1.000
_cell.angle_alpha   90.00
_cell.angle_beta   90.00
_cell.angle_gamma   90.00
#
_symmetry.space_group_name_H-M   'P 1'
#
loop_
_entity.id
_entity.type
_entity.pdbx_description
1 polymer ?
#
loop_
_entity_poly.entity_id
_entity_poly.type
_entity_poly.pdbx_seq_one_letter_code
_entity_poly.pdbx_strand_id
1 'polypeptide(L)'
;MLFEYDDSMLNNDLTAIFISVDEQIKNNLDKYKRHPTIEHSLSVLLEEVEELKQEVFRKEDRRSASAIYQELIDVAATAVRAILDLRLYKKYMRNCNEPN
;
A
#
# COMPACT_ATOMS: atom_id res chain seq x y z
N MET A 1 21.52 -0.69 -16.14
CA MET A 1 21.48 0.78 -16.31
C MET A 1 20.63 1.39 -15.20
N LEU A 2 21.18 2.36 -14.50
CA LEU A 2 20.43 3.05 -13.45
C LEU A 2 19.46 4.04 -14.08
N PHE A 3 18.22 3.97 -13.66
CA PHE A 3 17.19 4.92 -14.07
C PHE A 3 17.23 6.14 -13.14
N GLU A 4 17.49 7.31 -13.72
CA GLU A 4 17.49 8.55 -12.95
C GLU A 4 16.14 9.24 -13.12
N TYR A 5 15.57 9.70 -12.02
CA TYR A 5 14.32 10.40 -12.04
C TYR A 5 14.55 11.90 -12.21
N ASP A 6 13.86 12.50 -13.17
CA ASP A 6 13.67 13.93 -13.22
C ASP A 6 12.67 14.31 -12.12
N ASP A 7 12.93 15.41 -11.39
CA ASP A 7 12.09 15.82 -10.26
C ASP A 7 10.63 16.03 -10.66
N SER A 8 10.39 16.63 -11.82
CA SER A 8 9.05 16.88 -12.32
C SER A 8 8.33 15.56 -12.65
N MET A 9 9.02 14.66 -13.34
CA MET A 9 8.52 13.32 -13.67
C MET A 9 8.21 12.52 -12.43
N LEU A 10 9.14 12.53 -11.47
CA LEU A 10 8.99 11.81 -10.20
C LEU A 10 7.76 12.31 -9.44
N ASN A 11 7.58 13.61 -9.33
CA ASN A 11 6.44 14.18 -8.61
C ASN A 11 5.11 13.81 -9.27
N ASN A 12 5.05 13.84 -10.59
CA ASN A 12 3.85 13.46 -11.35
C ASN A 12 3.51 11.98 -11.17
N ASP A 13 4.51 11.13 -11.25
CA ASP A 13 4.35 9.68 -11.11
C ASP A 13 3.94 9.30 -9.68
N LEU A 14 4.58 9.88 -8.69
CA LEU A 14 4.21 9.65 -7.29
C LEU A 14 2.80 10.12 -6.99
N THR A 15 2.40 11.27 -7.51
CA THR A 15 1.04 11.77 -7.33
C THR A 15 0.02 10.78 -7.90
N ALA A 16 0.26 10.27 -9.11
CA ALA A 16 -0.62 9.30 -9.74
C ALA A 16 -0.72 8.01 -8.92
N ILE A 17 0.40 7.52 -8.42
CA ILE A 17 0.44 6.31 -7.59
C ILE A 17 -0.32 6.53 -6.28
N PHE A 18 -0.10 7.66 -5.60
CA PHE A 18 -0.78 7.97 -4.34
C PHE A 18 -2.28 8.13 -4.54
N ILE A 19 -2.72 8.67 -5.66
CA ILE A 19 -4.14 8.73 -6.00
C ILE A 19 -4.72 7.31 -6.10
N SER A 20 -4.01 6.39 -6.74
CA SER A 20 -4.46 5.00 -6.84
C SER A 20 -4.57 4.33 -5.45
N VAL A 21 -3.61 4.58 -4.57
CA VAL A 21 -3.65 4.05 -3.19
C VAL A 21 -4.83 4.65 -2.44
N ASP A 22 -5.03 5.96 -2.54
CA ASP A 22 -6.14 6.68 -1.89
C ASP A 22 -7.49 6.10 -2.33
N GLU A 23 -7.69 5.92 -3.63
CA GLU A 23 -8.92 5.35 -4.18
C GLU A 23 -9.16 3.93 -3.66
N GLN A 24 -8.13 3.11 -3.62
CA GLN A 24 -8.24 1.74 -3.13
C GLN A 24 -8.61 1.70 -1.65
N ILE A 25 -8.03 2.57 -0.84
CA ILE A 25 -8.36 2.67 0.59
C ILE A 25 -9.83 3.05 0.75
N LYS A 26 -10.30 4.08 0.04
CA LYS A 26 -11.68 4.56 0.13
C LYS A 26 -12.68 3.49 -0.31
N ASN A 27 -12.36 2.74 -1.36
CA ASN A 27 -13.20 1.63 -1.81
C ASN A 27 -13.29 0.54 -0.73
N ASN A 28 -12.19 0.25 -0.06
CA ASN A 28 -12.14 -0.79 0.96
C ASN A 28 -12.81 -0.39 2.27
N LEU A 29 -12.82 0.90 2.62
CA LEU A 29 -13.49 1.39 3.83
C LEU A 29 -14.98 1.07 3.85
N ASP A 30 -15.62 1.05 2.68
CA ASP A 30 -17.05 0.74 2.57
C ASP A 30 -17.32 -0.76 2.63
N LYS A 31 -16.34 -1.61 2.30
CA LYS A 31 -16.53 -3.06 2.16
C LYS A 31 -16.05 -3.84 3.38
N TYR A 32 -15.03 -3.36 4.06
CA TYR A 32 -14.33 -4.11 5.11
C TYR A 32 -14.28 -3.33 6.40
N LYS A 33 -14.52 -4.03 7.49
CA LYS A 33 -14.45 -3.45 8.83
C LYS A 33 -13.02 -3.03 9.16
N ARG A 34 -12.91 -2.08 10.07
CA ARG A 34 -11.63 -1.65 10.63
C ARG A 34 -10.86 -2.83 11.20
N HIS A 35 -9.54 -2.86 10.97
CA HIS A 35 -8.66 -3.87 11.55
C HIS A 35 -8.57 -3.66 13.07
N PRO A 36 -8.91 -4.67 13.88
CA PRO A 36 -8.95 -4.47 15.34
C PRO A 36 -7.56 -4.52 15.98
N THR A 37 -6.61 -5.22 15.39
CA THR A 37 -5.27 -5.42 15.97
C THR A 37 -4.21 -5.38 14.89
N ILE A 38 -2.95 -5.18 15.31
CA ILE A 38 -1.83 -5.21 14.37
C ILE A 38 -1.63 -6.62 13.79
N GLU A 39 -1.91 -7.65 14.57
CA GLU A 39 -1.81 -9.04 14.09
C GLU A 39 -2.81 -9.30 12.97
N HIS A 40 -4.03 -8.78 13.12
CA HIS A 40 -5.04 -8.86 12.06
C HIS A 40 -4.56 -8.14 10.79
N SER A 41 -4.06 -6.91 10.94
CA SER A 41 -3.53 -6.13 9.82
C SER A 41 -2.39 -6.86 9.12
N LEU A 42 -1.48 -7.46 9.90
CA LEU A 42 -0.38 -8.23 9.34
C LEU A 42 -0.88 -9.44 8.55
N SER A 43 -1.89 -10.14 9.06
CA SER A 43 -2.48 -11.28 8.36
C SER A 43 -3.05 -10.86 6.99
N VAL A 44 -3.78 -9.76 6.95
CA VAL A 44 -4.33 -9.23 5.70
C VAL A 44 -3.22 -8.81 4.74
N LEU A 45 -2.19 -8.15 5.26
CA LEU A 45 -1.05 -7.72 4.45
C LEU A 45 -0.33 -8.93 3.83
N LEU A 46 -0.14 -10.01 4.60
CA LEU A 46 0.49 -11.22 4.10
C LEU A 46 -0.35 -11.90 3.01
N GLU A 47 -1.68 -11.86 3.12
CA GLU A 47 -2.57 -12.36 2.06
C GLU A 47 -2.38 -11.56 0.76
N GLU A 48 -2.30 -10.23 0.87
CA GLU A 48 -2.08 -9.37 -0.29
C GLU A 48 -0.70 -9.62 -0.92
N VAL A 49 0.32 -9.83 -0.09
CA VAL A 49 1.67 -10.16 -0.57
C VAL A 49 1.66 -11.52 -1.29
N GLU A 50 0.89 -12.49 -0.80
CA GLU A 50 0.78 -13.80 -1.46
C GLU A 50 0.10 -13.67 -2.83
N GLU A 51 -0.92 -12.83 -2.94
CA GLU A 51 -1.58 -12.56 -4.23
C GLU A 51 -0.62 -11.88 -5.21
N LEU A 52 0.17 -10.91 -4.72
CA LEU A 52 1.22 -10.27 -5.51
C LEU A 52 2.23 -11.30 -6.00
N LYS A 53 2.66 -12.19 -5.12
CA LYS A 53 3.61 -13.24 -5.43
C LYS A 53 3.10 -14.14 -6.55
N GLN A 54 1.82 -14.51 -6.50
CA GLN A 54 1.20 -15.33 -7.55
C GLN A 54 1.25 -14.62 -8.90
N GLU A 55 0.97 -13.32 -8.95
CA GLU A 55 1.03 -12.56 -10.20
C GLU A 55 2.46 -12.43 -10.74
N VAL A 56 3.43 -12.15 -9.85
CA VAL A 56 4.83 -11.97 -10.24
C VAL A 56 5.43 -13.27 -10.78
N PHE A 57 5.08 -14.42 -10.21
CA PHE A 57 5.64 -15.70 -10.58
C PHE A 57 4.82 -16.47 -11.62
N ARG A 58 3.84 -15.81 -12.25
CA ARG A 58 3.18 -16.40 -13.42
C ARG A 58 4.18 -16.56 -14.56
N LYS A 59 3.91 -17.49 -15.46
CA LYS A 59 4.70 -17.64 -16.67
C LYS A 59 4.73 -16.30 -17.41
N GLU A 60 5.87 -15.99 -18.00
CA GLU A 60 6.12 -14.70 -18.63
C GLU A 60 5.06 -14.29 -19.65
N ASP A 61 4.57 -15.25 -20.45
CA ASP A 61 3.52 -15.03 -21.44
C ASP A 61 2.15 -14.72 -20.84
N ARG A 62 1.95 -15.01 -19.54
CA ARG A 62 0.70 -14.77 -18.80
C ARG A 62 0.83 -13.64 -17.80
N ARG A 63 2.01 -13.07 -17.68
CA ARG A 63 2.26 -11.99 -16.72
C ARG A 63 1.66 -10.68 -17.24
N SER A 64 0.94 -9.98 -16.37
CA SER A 64 0.29 -8.73 -16.72
C SER A 64 0.85 -7.61 -15.85
N ALA A 65 1.41 -6.57 -16.49
CA ALA A 65 1.88 -5.38 -15.77
C ALA A 65 0.75 -4.70 -15.02
N SER A 66 -0.44 -4.67 -15.59
CA SER A 66 -1.63 -4.09 -14.97
C SER A 66 -2.04 -4.85 -13.71
N ALA A 67 -2.03 -6.20 -13.77
CA ALA A 67 -2.36 -7.04 -12.62
C ALA A 67 -1.32 -6.87 -11.50
N ILE A 68 -0.03 -6.84 -11.86
CA ILE A 68 1.05 -6.63 -10.87
C ILE A 68 0.92 -5.26 -10.23
N TYR A 69 0.66 -4.22 -11.03
CA TYR A 69 0.44 -2.87 -10.52
C TYR A 69 -0.70 -2.85 -9.50
N GLN A 70 -1.84 -3.47 -9.84
CA GLN A 70 -3.00 -3.51 -8.94
C GLN A 70 -2.67 -4.23 -7.64
N GLU A 71 -1.95 -5.36 -7.70
CA GLU A 71 -1.56 -6.08 -6.48
C GLU A 71 -0.58 -5.26 -5.62
N LEU A 72 0.32 -4.52 -6.23
CA LEU A 72 1.21 -3.62 -5.49
C LEU A 72 0.44 -2.49 -4.83
N ILE A 73 -0.56 -1.93 -5.50
CA ILE A 73 -1.44 -0.91 -4.92
C ILE A 73 -2.23 -1.50 -3.74
N ASP A 74 -2.72 -2.74 -3.87
CA ASP A 74 -3.45 -3.41 -2.80
C ASP A 74 -2.56 -3.63 -1.56
N VAL A 75 -1.30 -4.02 -1.75
CA VAL A 75 -0.32 -4.15 -0.66
C VAL A 75 -0.10 -2.80 0.02
N ALA A 76 0.13 -1.74 -0.76
CA ALA A 76 0.36 -0.40 -0.24
C ALA A 76 -0.87 0.11 0.51
N ALA A 77 -2.06 -0.06 -0.06
CA ALA A 77 -3.31 0.38 0.56
C ALA A 77 -3.56 -0.35 1.89
N THR A 78 -3.28 -1.65 1.95
CA THR A 78 -3.42 -2.44 3.17
C THR A 78 -2.47 -1.93 4.26
N ALA A 79 -1.23 -1.63 3.90
CA ALA A 79 -0.25 -1.07 4.84
C ALA A 79 -0.70 0.30 5.38
N VAL A 80 -1.15 1.19 4.50
CA VAL A 80 -1.64 2.52 4.91
C VAL A 80 -2.88 2.38 5.78
N ARG A 81 -3.78 1.47 5.42
CA ARG A 81 -4.99 1.23 6.20
C ARG A 81 -4.68 0.76 7.62
N ALA A 82 -3.68 -0.11 7.79
CA ALA A 82 -3.24 -0.54 9.12
C ALA A 82 -2.81 0.66 9.97
N ILE A 83 -2.06 1.58 9.39
CA ILE A 83 -1.64 2.82 10.07
C ILE A 83 -2.86 3.64 10.49
N LEU A 84 -3.85 3.78 9.61
CA LEU A 84 -5.08 4.53 9.89
C LEU A 84 -5.92 3.84 10.97
N ASP A 85 -6.21 2.56 10.79
CA ASP A 85 -7.12 1.81 11.66
C ASP A 85 -6.60 1.70 13.08
N LEU A 86 -5.29 1.58 13.24
CA LEU A 86 -4.64 1.46 14.54
C LEU A 86 -4.15 2.81 15.08
N ARG A 87 -4.36 3.88 14.32
CA ARG A 87 -3.95 5.25 14.67
C ARG A 87 -2.46 5.38 14.97
N LEU A 88 -1.65 4.60 14.27
CA LEU A 88 -0.20 4.56 14.50
C LEU A 88 0.48 5.88 14.16
N TYR A 89 0.00 6.57 13.13
CA TYR A 89 0.57 7.85 12.74
C TYR A 89 0.40 8.92 13.84
N LYS A 90 -0.71 8.89 14.58
CA LYS A 90 -0.94 9.81 15.70
C LYS A 90 -0.01 9.50 16.87
N LYS A 91 0.21 8.23 17.13
CA LYS A 91 1.16 7.78 18.16
C LYS A 91 2.58 8.18 17.80
N TYR A 92 2.96 8.00 16.54
CA TYR A 92 4.27 8.39 16.03
C TYR A 92 4.48 9.90 16.15
N MET A 93 3.52 10.70 15.69
CA MET A 93 3.61 12.17 15.73
C MET A 93 3.68 12.69 17.17
N ARG A 94 2.94 12.06 18.08
CA ARG A 94 3.00 12.41 19.51
C ARG A 94 4.42 12.19 20.04
N ASN A 95 5.01 11.03 19.75
CA ASN A 95 6.35 10.68 20.21
C ASN A 95 7.40 11.64 19.65
N CYS A 96 7.25 12.08 18.42
CA CYS A 96 8.15 13.05 17.78
C CYS A 96 8.06 14.44 18.42
N ASN A 97 6.90 14.82 18.95
CA ASN A 97 6.63 16.14 19.48
C ASN A 97 6.82 16.23 21.01
N GLU A 98 6.94 15.10 21.70
CA GLU A 98 7.15 15.09 23.13
C GLU A 98 8.61 15.39 23.47
N PRO A 99 8.88 16.27 24.45
CA PRO A 99 10.24 16.48 24.92
C PRO A 99 10.75 15.22 25.64
N ASN A 100 11.99 14.90 25.39
CA ASN A 100 12.65 13.77 26.06
C ASN A 100 13.04 14.13 27.49
#